data_d34df5b5c96c849f20ad9811fdf01430
#
_entry.id   d34df5b5c96c849f20ad9811fdf01430
#
_cell.length_a   1.000
_cell.length_b   1.000
_cell.length_c   1.000
_cell.angle_alpha   90.00
_cell.angle_beta   90.00
_cell.angle_gamma   90.00
#
_symmetry.space_group_name_H-M   'P 1'
#
loop_
_entity.id
_entity.type
_entity.pdbx_description
1 polymer ?
#
loop_
_entity_poly.entity_id
_entity_poly.type
_entity_poly.pdbx_seq_one_letter_code
_entity_poly.pdbx_strand_id
1 'polypeptide(L)'
;AAEQRDAELDKAILNYALLNGALELLPQSWASMAIIPLQIKMVYQVGKAHGVELDQGHIKEFIAAAGVGLTSQYLEQFGRKLLGGVLGKAAGKIFGKAGAAATGMAFSFATTYALGHLARRYYAGGRAMSTQVLRDPFQNLLEPARQLQTQYVPQIRQQAETIDMQRVMEMIRAR
;
A
#
# COMPACT_ATOMS: atom_id res chain seq x y z
N ALA A 1 -15.65 7.44 19.92
CA ALA A 1 -16.64 7.40 18.93
C ALA A 1 -16.15 6.82 17.60
N ALA A 2 -17.04 6.13 16.90
CA ALA A 2 -16.71 5.41 15.67
C ALA A 2 -16.23 6.34 14.57
N GLU A 3 -16.83 7.53 14.44
CA GLU A 3 -16.44 8.50 13.42
C GLU A 3 -15.00 9.00 13.61
N GLN A 4 -14.62 9.26 14.85
CA GLN A 4 -13.27 9.70 15.18
C GLN A 4 -12.25 8.58 14.90
N ARG A 5 -12.59 7.35 15.27
CA ARG A 5 -11.76 6.20 14.99
C ARG A 5 -11.55 6.01 13.48
N ASP A 6 -12.64 6.14 12.70
CA ASP A 6 -12.56 5.98 11.25
C ASP A 6 -11.71 7.07 10.61
N ALA A 7 -11.84 8.31 11.09
CA ALA A 7 -11.02 9.42 10.58
C ALA A 7 -9.54 9.20 10.90
N GLU A 8 -9.22 8.71 12.10
CA GLU A 8 -7.84 8.40 12.48
C GLU A 8 -7.26 7.26 11.67
N LEU A 9 -8.07 6.23 11.37
CA LEU A 9 -7.65 5.11 10.54
C LEU A 9 -7.43 5.54 9.09
N ASP A 10 -8.30 6.38 8.54
CA ASP A 10 -8.10 6.91 7.19
C ASP A 10 -6.77 7.64 7.08
N LYS A 11 -6.47 8.46 8.07
CA LYS A 11 -5.22 9.21 8.12
C LYS A 11 -4.01 8.28 8.25
N ALA A 12 -4.12 7.29 9.11
CA ALA A 12 -3.04 6.31 9.30
C ALA A 12 -2.78 5.51 8.03
N ILE A 13 -3.83 5.04 7.37
CA ILE A 13 -3.71 4.28 6.12
C ILE A 13 -3.05 5.14 5.05
N LEU A 14 -3.48 6.40 4.93
CA LEU A 14 -2.87 7.32 3.97
C LEU A 14 -1.39 7.52 4.27
N ASN A 15 -1.02 7.69 5.53
CA ASN A 15 0.38 7.88 5.92
C ASN A 15 1.22 6.65 5.58
N TYR A 16 0.72 5.44 5.82
CA TYR A 16 1.42 4.22 5.42
C TYR A 16 1.57 4.12 3.90
N ALA A 17 0.52 4.49 3.16
CA ALA A 17 0.57 4.47 1.70
C ALA A 17 1.58 5.48 1.15
N LEU A 18 1.61 6.69 1.72
CA LEU A 18 2.59 7.73 1.35
C LEU A 18 4.01 7.25 1.62
N LEU A 19 4.23 6.66 2.80
CA LEU A 19 5.55 6.16 3.18
C LEU A 19 6.01 5.03 2.26
N ASN A 20 5.14 4.06 1.98
CA ASN A 20 5.51 2.95 1.11
C ASN A 20 5.75 3.41 -0.32
N GLY A 21 4.97 4.38 -0.82
CA GLY A 21 5.24 5.00 -2.11
C GLY A 21 6.59 5.69 -2.14
N ALA A 22 6.93 6.43 -1.08
CA ALA A 22 8.20 7.13 -0.97
C ALA A 22 9.39 6.16 -0.95
N LEU A 23 9.25 5.01 -0.28
CA LEU A 23 10.31 4.01 -0.22
C LEU A 23 10.68 3.46 -1.60
N GLU A 24 9.74 3.45 -2.54
CA GLU A 24 10.02 3.01 -3.90
C GLU A 24 10.91 3.98 -4.69
N LEU A 25 11.02 5.22 -4.24
CA LEU A 25 11.90 6.22 -4.84
C LEU A 25 13.32 6.18 -4.27
N LEU A 26 13.57 5.34 -3.29
CA LEU A 26 14.84 5.20 -2.60
C LEU A 26 15.54 3.92 -3.06
N PRO A 27 16.77 3.64 -2.58
CA PRO A 27 17.45 2.40 -2.97
C PRO A 27 16.58 1.18 -2.77
N GLN A 28 16.61 0.26 -3.73
CA GLN A 28 15.74 -0.91 -3.80
C GLN A 28 15.77 -1.74 -2.52
N SER A 29 16.92 -1.80 -1.84
CA SER A 29 17.06 -2.56 -0.61
C SER A 29 16.15 -2.04 0.51
N TRP A 30 15.89 -0.73 0.55
CA TRP A 30 15.02 -0.14 1.57
C TRP A 30 13.56 -0.55 1.34
N ALA A 31 13.11 -0.50 0.09
CA ALA A 31 11.76 -0.93 -0.27
C ALA A 31 11.56 -2.39 0.11
N SER A 32 12.51 -3.26 -0.25
CA SER A 32 12.43 -4.68 0.04
C SER A 32 12.36 -4.99 1.54
N MET A 33 13.06 -4.18 2.36
CA MET A 33 13.12 -4.39 3.80
C MET A 33 11.90 -3.85 4.54
N ALA A 34 11.25 -2.81 4.02
CA ALA A 34 10.32 -2.02 4.84
C ALA A 34 8.87 -2.10 4.36
N ILE A 35 8.59 -2.31 3.09
CA ILE A 35 7.22 -2.19 2.57
C ILE A 35 6.29 -3.23 3.19
N ILE A 36 6.66 -4.50 3.12
CA ILE A 36 5.82 -5.57 3.68
C ILE A 36 5.69 -5.46 5.21
N PRO A 37 6.77 -5.26 5.97
CA PRO A 37 6.62 -5.04 7.41
C PRO A 37 5.72 -3.87 7.77
N LEU A 38 5.75 -2.78 7.01
CA LEU A 38 4.86 -1.64 7.25
C LEU A 38 3.40 -1.98 6.94
N GLN A 39 3.15 -2.77 5.91
CA GLN A 39 1.80 -3.26 5.62
C GLN A 39 1.28 -4.15 6.74
N ILE A 40 2.13 -5.02 7.28
CA ILE A 40 1.77 -5.88 8.41
C ILE A 40 1.41 -5.01 9.63
N LYS A 41 2.22 -4.00 9.91
CA LYS A 41 1.97 -3.09 11.02
C LYS A 41 0.66 -2.32 10.83
N MET A 42 0.40 -1.86 9.60
CA MET A 42 -0.85 -1.18 9.27
C MET A 42 -2.08 -2.06 9.55
N VAL A 43 -2.06 -3.29 9.07
CA VAL A 43 -3.17 -4.23 9.30
C VAL A 43 -3.34 -4.50 10.78
N TYR A 44 -2.23 -4.66 11.52
CA TYR A 44 -2.27 -4.82 12.97
C TYR A 44 -2.98 -3.64 13.65
N GLN A 45 -2.62 -2.41 13.26
CA GLN A 45 -3.24 -1.21 13.85
C GLN A 45 -4.73 -1.12 13.54
N VAL A 46 -5.12 -1.47 12.30
CA VAL A 46 -6.53 -1.48 11.93
C VAL A 46 -7.31 -2.51 12.77
N GLY A 47 -6.76 -3.71 12.90
CA GLY A 47 -7.39 -4.73 13.75
C GLY A 47 -7.52 -4.29 15.20
N LYS A 48 -6.45 -3.72 15.74
CA LYS A 48 -6.43 -3.24 17.12
C LYS A 48 -7.47 -2.15 17.36
N ALA A 49 -7.65 -1.24 16.40
CA ALA A 49 -8.66 -0.18 16.48
C ALA A 49 -10.08 -0.76 16.54
N HIS A 50 -10.29 -1.95 15.99
CA HIS A 50 -11.57 -2.65 16.04
C HIS A 50 -11.65 -3.67 17.18
N GLY A 51 -10.73 -3.59 18.15
CA GLY A 51 -10.74 -4.46 19.31
C GLY A 51 -10.18 -5.86 19.09
N VAL A 52 -9.45 -6.06 17.99
CA VAL A 52 -8.91 -7.37 17.65
C VAL A 52 -7.40 -7.34 17.76
N GLU A 53 -6.82 -8.21 18.59
CA GLU A 53 -5.38 -8.43 18.60
C GLU A 53 -5.05 -9.56 17.62
N LEU A 54 -4.12 -9.26 16.71
CA LEU A 54 -3.74 -10.17 15.65
C LEU A 54 -2.30 -10.60 15.82
N ASP A 55 -2.01 -11.88 15.53
CA ASP A 55 -0.62 -12.32 15.37
C ASP A 55 -0.16 -12.11 13.93
N GLN A 56 1.15 -12.17 13.73
CA GLN A 56 1.72 -11.95 12.41
C GLN A 56 1.30 -13.00 11.40
N GLY A 57 1.10 -14.23 11.84
CA GLY A 57 0.66 -15.31 10.96
C GLY A 57 -0.71 -15.01 10.35
N HIS A 58 -1.65 -14.55 11.16
CA HIS A 58 -2.98 -14.18 10.68
C HIS A 58 -2.91 -12.99 9.73
N ILE A 59 -2.10 -11.98 10.05
CA ILE A 59 -1.94 -10.80 9.20
C ILE A 59 -1.36 -11.19 7.84
N LYS A 60 -0.34 -12.07 7.82
CA LYS A 60 0.25 -12.54 6.58
C LYS A 60 -0.76 -13.34 5.73
N GLU A 61 -1.60 -14.15 6.37
CA GLU A 61 -2.67 -14.85 5.69
C GLU A 61 -3.67 -13.88 5.07
N PHE A 62 -4.03 -12.83 5.79
CA PHE A 62 -4.93 -11.79 5.28
C PHE A 62 -4.33 -11.09 4.06
N ILE A 63 -3.06 -10.70 4.13
CA ILE A 63 -2.37 -10.04 3.02
C ILE A 63 -2.30 -10.97 1.80
N ALA A 64 -1.97 -12.23 2.02
CA ALA A 64 -1.92 -13.22 0.95
C ALA A 64 -3.30 -13.46 0.32
N ALA A 65 -4.34 -13.54 1.15
CA ALA A 65 -5.71 -13.74 0.67
C ALA A 65 -6.22 -12.53 -0.14
N ALA A 66 -5.78 -11.33 0.20
CA ALA A 66 -6.11 -10.13 -0.57
C ALA A 66 -5.46 -10.13 -1.96
N GLY A 67 -4.42 -10.94 -2.16
CA GLY A 67 -3.75 -11.06 -3.45
C GLY A 67 -2.57 -10.13 -3.64
N VAL A 68 -2.06 -9.53 -2.57
CA VAL A 68 -0.87 -8.67 -2.65
C VAL A 68 0.33 -9.46 -3.17
N GLY A 69 0.38 -10.77 -2.88
CA GLY A 69 1.43 -11.66 -3.37
C GLY A 69 1.40 -11.93 -4.87
N LEU A 70 0.32 -11.56 -5.56
CA LEU A 70 0.22 -11.66 -7.02
C LEU A 70 0.72 -10.38 -7.70
N THR A 71 1.65 -9.71 -7.05
CA THR A 71 2.12 -8.38 -7.39
C THR A 71 2.70 -8.26 -8.81
N SER A 72 3.37 -9.32 -9.31
CA SER A 72 3.98 -9.26 -10.64
C SER A 72 2.95 -9.05 -11.75
N GLN A 73 1.81 -9.73 -11.67
CA GLN A 73 0.74 -9.57 -12.66
C GLN A 73 0.09 -8.20 -12.56
N TYR A 74 -0.17 -7.74 -11.33
CA TYR A 74 -0.76 -6.43 -11.13
C TYR A 74 0.19 -5.31 -11.50
N LEU A 75 1.47 -5.47 -11.17
CA LEU A 75 2.48 -4.48 -11.52
C LEU A 75 2.58 -4.31 -13.04
N GLU A 76 2.52 -5.40 -13.77
CA GLU A 76 2.56 -5.37 -15.23
C GLU A 76 1.34 -4.65 -15.80
N GLN A 77 0.13 -5.02 -15.35
CA GLN A 77 -1.10 -4.35 -15.79
C GLN A 77 -1.15 -2.90 -15.36
N PHE A 78 -0.71 -2.61 -14.13
CA PHE A 78 -0.67 -1.27 -13.58
C PHE A 78 0.29 -0.40 -14.37
N GLY A 79 1.46 -0.94 -14.68
CA GLY A 79 2.46 -0.27 -15.50
C GLY A 79 1.95 0.02 -16.89
N ARG A 80 1.23 -0.92 -17.50
CA ARG A 80 0.62 -0.70 -18.82
C ARG A 80 -0.41 0.43 -18.80
N LYS A 81 -1.23 0.50 -17.76
CA LYS A 81 -2.22 1.58 -17.61
C LYS A 81 -1.57 2.94 -17.40
N LEU A 82 -0.48 2.99 -16.59
CA LEU A 82 0.26 4.22 -16.34
C LEU A 82 1.05 4.68 -17.56
N LEU A 83 1.63 3.75 -18.29
CA LEU A 83 2.43 4.01 -19.48
C LEU A 83 1.62 3.81 -20.75
N GLY A 84 0.37 3.38 -20.62
CA GLY A 84 -0.47 2.96 -21.70
C GLY A 84 -0.96 4.09 -22.58
N GLY A 85 -1.56 3.69 -23.67
CA GLY A 85 -2.04 4.61 -24.66
C GLY A 85 -0.92 5.14 -25.52
N VAL A 86 -1.04 6.38 -25.94
CA VAL A 86 -0.18 7.03 -26.93
C VAL A 86 1.29 7.11 -26.49
N LEU A 87 1.54 7.05 -25.19
CA LEU A 87 2.88 7.25 -24.64
C LEU A 87 3.67 5.95 -24.41
N GLY A 88 3.06 4.78 -24.64
CA GLY A 88 3.64 3.51 -24.25
C GLY A 88 5.06 3.26 -24.75
N LYS A 89 5.32 3.41 -26.04
CA LYS A 89 6.64 3.16 -26.61
C LYS A 89 7.61 4.31 -26.38
N ALA A 90 7.14 5.54 -26.47
CA ALA A 90 7.97 6.72 -26.23
C ALA A 90 8.33 6.85 -24.75
N ALA A 91 7.40 6.51 -23.88
CA ALA A 91 7.61 6.54 -22.43
C ALA A 91 8.68 5.54 -21.99
N GLY A 92 8.74 4.37 -22.61
CA GLY A 92 9.76 3.36 -22.30
C GLY A 92 11.19 3.85 -22.53
N LYS A 93 11.40 4.73 -23.50
CA LYS A 93 12.71 5.33 -23.75
C LYS A 93 13.00 6.53 -22.86
N ILE A 94 11.96 7.33 -22.59
CA ILE A 94 12.10 8.60 -21.86
C ILE A 94 12.20 8.35 -20.35
N PHE A 95 11.42 7.41 -19.83
CA PHE A 95 11.31 7.22 -18.40
C PHE A 95 12.30 6.21 -17.81
N GLY A 96 12.85 5.29 -18.56
CA GLY A 96 13.90 4.39 -18.07
C GLY A 96 13.76 4.01 -16.59
N LYS A 97 14.81 4.27 -15.81
CA LYS A 97 14.81 4.03 -14.37
C LYS A 97 13.79 4.89 -13.63
N ALA A 98 13.60 6.14 -14.08
CA ALA A 98 12.62 7.05 -13.46
C ALA A 98 11.19 6.55 -13.67
N GLY A 99 10.90 5.98 -14.85
CA GLY A 99 9.59 5.40 -15.13
C GLY A 99 9.29 4.17 -14.27
N ALA A 100 10.31 3.33 -14.07
CA ALA A 100 10.18 2.16 -13.22
C ALA A 100 9.93 2.56 -11.77
N ALA A 101 10.65 3.58 -11.28
CA ALA A 101 10.46 4.10 -9.92
C ALA A 101 9.06 4.71 -9.75
N ALA A 102 8.58 5.46 -10.75
CA ALA A 102 7.24 6.05 -10.70
C ALA A 102 6.16 4.99 -10.69
N THR A 103 6.34 3.90 -11.44
CA THR A 103 5.41 2.76 -11.44
C THR A 103 5.41 2.07 -10.09
N GLY A 104 6.59 1.83 -9.53
CA GLY A 104 6.71 1.25 -8.19
C GLY A 104 6.07 2.11 -7.11
N MET A 105 6.30 3.42 -7.17
CA MET A 105 5.69 4.38 -6.25
C MET A 105 4.17 4.29 -6.29
N ALA A 106 3.59 4.36 -7.47
CA ALA A 106 2.14 4.29 -7.65
C ALA A 106 1.60 2.94 -7.20
N PHE A 107 2.28 1.87 -7.52
CA PHE A 107 1.88 0.51 -7.14
C PHE A 107 1.91 0.32 -5.62
N SER A 108 3.00 0.69 -4.97
CA SER A 108 3.14 0.52 -3.52
C SER A 108 2.17 1.41 -2.75
N PHE A 109 1.93 2.64 -3.21
CA PHE A 109 0.90 3.48 -2.64
C PHE A 109 -0.47 2.83 -2.77
N ALA A 110 -0.85 2.43 -3.98
CA ALA A 110 -2.18 1.91 -4.26
C ALA A 110 -2.45 0.59 -3.53
N THR A 111 -1.48 -0.33 -3.52
CA THR A 111 -1.65 -1.61 -2.83
C THR A 111 -1.75 -1.43 -1.32
N THR A 112 -0.94 -0.54 -0.75
CA THR A 112 -0.98 -0.27 0.69
C THR A 112 -2.30 0.39 1.08
N TYR A 113 -2.75 1.38 0.32
CA TYR A 113 -4.00 2.08 0.56
C TYR A 113 -5.19 1.12 0.45
N ALA A 114 -5.23 0.32 -0.61
CA ALA A 114 -6.31 -0.65 -0.82
C ALA A 114 -6.32 -1.71 0.28
N LEU A 115 -5.16 -2.20 0.68
CA LEU A 115 -5.04 -3.20 1.74
C LEU A 115 -5.57 -2.65 3.07
N GLY A 116 -5.21 -1.41 3.40
CA GLY A 116 -5.68 -0.77 4.63
C GLY A 116 -7.19 -0.64 4.68
N HIS A 117 -7.80 -0.18 3.58
CA HIS A 117 -9.25 -0.03 3.53
C HIS A 117 -9.98 -1.37 3.47
N LEU A 118 -9.39 -2.38 2.85
CA LEU A 118 -9.94 -3.73 2.90
C LEU A 118 -9.92 -4.27 4.33
N ALA A 119 -8.83 -4.04 5.06
CA ALA A 119 -8.72 -4.45 6.46
C ALA A 119 -9.80 -3.78 7.32
N ARG A 120 -10.05 -2.50 7.08
CA ARG A 120 -11.12 -1.79 7.79
C ARG A 120 -12.46 -2.48 7.60
N ARG A 121 -12.82 -2.79 6.36
CA ARG A 121 -14.09 -3.46 6.04
C ARG A 121 -14.15 -4.84 6.69
N TYR A 122 -13.06 -5.58 6.63
CA TYR A 122 -12.99 -6.94 7.15
C TYR A 122 -13.20 -6.96 8.66
N TYR A 123 -12.49 -6.10 9.40
CA TYR A 123 -12.59 -6.09 10.86
C TYR A 123 -13.84 -5.36 11.35
N ALA A 124 -14.30 -4.32 10.65
CA ALA A 124 -15.55 -3.65 10.98
C ALA A 124 -16.76 -4.57 10.82
N GLY A 125 -16.70 -5.50 9.87
CA GLY A 125 -17.75 -6.49 9.66
C GLY A 125 -17.64 -7.72 10.54
N GLY A 126 -16.79 -7.71 11.56
CA GLY A 126 -16.64 -8.85 12.46
C GLY A 126 -16.00 -10.07 11.82
N ARG A 127 -15.18 -9.86 10.79
CA ARG A 127 -14.55 -10.91 9.99
C ARG A 127 -15.57 -11.77 9.24
N ALA A 128 -16.71 -11.17 8.89
CA ALA A 128 -17.77 -11.90 8.19
C ALA A 128 -17.39 -12.28 6.76
N MET A 129 -16.43 -11.56 6.15
CA MET A 129 -15.94 -11.88 4.81
C MET A 129 -15.01 -13.09 4.87
N SER A 130 -15.26 -14.07 3.99
CA SER A 130 -14.35 -15.20 3.84
C SER A 130 -13.02 -14.72 3.26
N THR A 131 -11.91 -15.29 3.75
CA THR A 131 -10.58 -15.00 3.20
C THR A 131 -10.48 -15.38 1.72
N GLN A 132 -11.31 -16.31 1.27
CA GLN A 132 -11.32 -16.74 -0.14
C GLN A 132 -11.89 -15.67 -1.07
N VAL A 133 -12.68 -14.71 -0.56
CA VAL A 133 -13.32 -13.67 -1.39
C VAL A 133 -12.69 -12.29 -1.23
N LEU A 134 -11.57 -12.17 -0.51
CA LEU A 134 -10.93 -10.87 -0.28
C LEU A 134 -10.27 -10.31 -1.54
N ARG A 135 -9.95 -11.17 -2.49
CA ARG A 135 -9.24 -10.77 -3.72
C ARG A 135 -10.04 -9.77 -4.55
N ASP A 136 -11.33 -10.02 -4.78
CA ASP A 136 -12.15 -9.15 -5.60
C ASP A 136 -12.37 -7.78 -4.96
N PRO A 137 -12.75 -7.67 -3.67
CA PRO A 137 -12.81 -6.38 -3.01
C PRO A 137 -11.47 -5.63 -3.03
N PHE A 138 -10.35 -6.34 -2.87
CA PHE A 138 -9.03 -5.71 -2.95
C PHE A 138 -8.79 -5.10 -4.33
N GLN A 139 -9.08 -5.85 -5.40
CA GLN A 139 -8.93 -5.34 -6.75
C GLN A 139 -9.82 -4.14 -7.02
N ASN A 140 -11.05 -4.16 -6.50
CA ASN A 140 -11.98 -3.04 -6.67
C ASN A 140 -11.49 -1.77 -5.97
N LEU A 141 -10.67 -1.89 -4.93
CA LEU A 141 -10.09 -0.76 -4.23
C LEU A 141 -8.81 -0.23 -4.90
N LEU A 142 -8.15 -1.05 -5.73
CA LEU A 142 -6.89 -0.65 -6.37
C LEU A 142 -7.07 0.50 -7.35
N GLU A 143 -8.12 0.49 -8.16
CA GLU A 143 -8.31 1.54 -9.17
C GLU A 143 -8.55 2.91 -8.54
N PRO A 144 -9.46 3.08 -7.56
CA PRO A 144 -9.58 4.36 -6.87
C PRO A 144 -8.28 4.78 -6.16
N ALA A 145 -7.55 3.82 -5.60
CA ALA A 145 -6.27 4.10 -4.93
C ALA A 145 -5.22 4.61 -5.92
N ARG A 146 -5.18 4.03 -7.12
CA ARG A 146 -4.28 4.48 -8.18
C ARG A 146 -4.60 5.91 -8.60
N GLN A 147 -5.89 6.24 -8.76
CA GLN A 147 -6.29 7.60 -9.08
C GLN A 147 -5.94 8.59 -7.98
N LEU A 148 -6.14 8.18 -6.73
CA LEU A 148 -5.79 9.01 -5.58
C LEU A 148 -4.28 9.27 -5.51
N GLN A 149 -3.46 8.29 -5.90
CA GLN A 149 -2.01 8.42 -5.89
C GLN A 149 -1.55 9.62 -6.72
N THR A 150 -2.19 9.91 -7.84
CA THR A 150 -1.79 11.05 -8.69
C THR A 150 -1.88 12.38 -7.95
N GLN A 151 -2.82 12.50 -7.02
CA GLN A 151 -2.97 13.72 -6.22
C GLN A 151 -1.88 13.87 -5.18
N TYR A 152 -1.26 12.79 -4.75
CA TYR A 152 -0.29 12.78 -3.67
C TYR A 152 1.16 12.67 -4.12
N VAL A 153 1.42 12.68 -5.43
CA VAL A 153 2.79 12.58 -5.97
C VAL A 153 3.74 13.62 -5.35
N PRO A 154 3.37 14.91 -5.24
CA PRO A 154 4.29 15.87 -4.61
C PRO A 154 4.60 15.52 -3.16
N GLN A 155 3.63 15.07 -2.39
CA GLN A 155 3.82 14.70 -0.99
C GLN A 155 4.68 13.45 -0.86
N ILE A 156 4.48 12.46 -1.74
CA ILE A 156 5.30 11.26 -1.77
C ILE A 156 6.76 11.61 -2.03
N ARG A 157 7.01 12.47 -3.01
CA ARG A 157 8.37 12.91 -3.35
C ARG A 157 9.01 13.68 -2.21
N GLN A 158 8.25 14.57 -1.56
CA GLN A 158 8.74 15.31 -0.41
C GLN A 158 9.10 14.38 0.73
N GLN A 159 8.28 13.39 1.00
CA GLN A 159 8.54 12.41 2.04
C GLN A 159 9.78 11.57 1.73
N ALA A 160 10.00 11.22 0.45
CA ALA A 160 11.21 10.50 0.05
C ALA A 160 12.48 11.28 0.34
N GLU A 161 12.44 12.61 0.20
CA GLU A 161 13.59 13.47 0.48
C GLU A 161 13.92 13.56 1.97
N THR A 162 12.92 13.39 2.84
CA THR A 162 13.06 13.58 4.29
C THR A 162 13.06 12.27 5.06
N ILE A 163 12.94 11.14 4.38
CA ILE A 163 12.82 9.84 5.04
C ILE A 163 14.11 9.48 5.76
N ASP A 164 13.95 9.03 7.02
CA ASP A 164 15.06 8.52 7.83
C ASP A 164 14.83 7.03 8.01
N MET A 165 15.70 6.22 7.43
CA MET A 165 15.55 4.76 7.45
C MET A 165 15.65 4.21 8.88
N GLN A 166 16.42 4.84 9.75
CA GLN A 166 16.49 4.44 11.15
C GLN A 166 15.12 4.59 11.83
N ARG A 167 14.41 5.70 11.56
CA ARG A 167 13.05 5.90 12.06
C ARG A 167 12.08 4.88 11.52
N VAL A 168 12.19 4.56 10.24
CA VAL A 168 11.33 3.55 9.62
C VAL A 168 11.53 2.20 10.30
N MET A 169 12.77 1.81 10.54
CA MET A 169 13.09 0.55 11.22
C MET A 169 12.57 0.54 12.66
N GLU A 170 12.64 1.68 13.35
CA GLU A 170 12.06 1.82 14.68
C GLU A 170 10.56 1.64 14.67
N MET A 171 9.86 2.23 13.66
CA MET A 171 8.42 2.05 13.50
C MET A 171 8.05 0.58 13.32
N ILE A 172 8.83 -0.14 12.52
CA ILE A 172 8.56 -1.55 12.24
C ILE A 172 8.73 -2.39 13.52
N ARG A 173 9.72 -2.06 14.34
CA ARG A 173 10.00 -2.78 15.59
C ARG A 173 9.06 -2.42 16.72
N ALA A 174 8.51 -1.21 16.72
CA ALA A 174 7.62 -0.74 17.77
C ALA A 174 6.30 -1.52 17.72
N ARG A 175 5.76 -1.89 18.88
CA ARG A 175 4.48 -2.58 19.00
C ARG A 175 3.36 -1.60 19.34
#